data_4393b4758c7ea2de18ea521a43ccbfc2
#
_entry.id   4393b4758c7ea2de18ea521a43ccbfc2
#
_cell.length_a   1.000
_cell.length_b   1.000
_cell.length_c   1.000
_cell.angle_alpha   90.00
_cell.angle_beta   90.00
_cell.angle_gamma   90.00
#
_symmetry.space_group_name_H-M   'P 1'
#
loop_
_entity.id
_entity.type
_entity.pdbx_description
1 polymer ?
#
loop_
_entity_poly.entity_id
_entity_poly.type
_entity_poly.pdbx_seq_one_letter_code
_entity_poly.pdbx_strand_id
1 'polypeptide(L)'
;MSQPASERKHPADDEIGPGTAPEPASQRAKTPSDRVIAIGRATLRGVDFRKARFDKFTLEGCLFVSCDFRALRLDQRYQPLFAARPASIFRDCRFDGADLRRLRPGESRFEHCTFDDALLDGWRSEVAEFVGCRFAGALGRVIFNGRPSGNAGRGVLRKRNEFAQNDFREADLDQVIFTAGIDLSAQWLPAAERYVRLDRFPQRLARAHAEIVRWDVHEERVAAVTMLRELATRYREQREVIASRMAATGAAARVQTRVWALLERAIA
;
A
#
# COMPACT_ATOMS: atom_id res chain seq x y z
N MET A 1 -62.82 37.29 -49.95
CA MET A 1 -61.96 37.69 -48.80
C MET A 1 -61.12 36.46 -48.50
N SER A 2 -59.93 36.36 -49.14
CA SER A 2 -59.07 35.18 -49.02
C SER A 2 -57.64 35.72 -48.94
N GLN A 3 -56.93 35.40 -47.88
CA GLN A 3 -55.51 35.69 -47.71
C GLN A 3 -54.68 34.61 -48.40
N PRO A 4 -53.54 34.94 -49.00
CA PRO A 4 -52.68 33.99 -49.69
C PRO A 4 -51.71 33.28 -48.74
N ALA A 5 -51.35 32.06 -49.14
CA ALA A 5 -50.41 31.15 -48.51
C ALA A 5 -48.96 31.66 -48.57
N SER A 6 -48.28 31.51 -47.46
CA SER A 6 -46.84 31.77 -47.33
C SER A 6 -46.04 30.57 -47.82
N GLU A 7 -45.17 30.80 -48.82
CA GLU A 7 -44.17 29.87 -49.32
C GLU A 7 -43.07 29.64 -48.28
N ARG A 8 -42.85 28.36 -47.93
CA ARG A 8 -41.65 27.95 -47.15
C ARG A 8 -40.50 27.64 -48.14
N LYS A 9 -39.45 28.43 -48.04
CA LYS A 9 -38.17 28.13 -48.67
C LYS A 9 -37.49 27.00 -47.91
N HIS A 10 -37.01 25.99 -48.65
CA HIS A 10 -36.03 25.01 -48.22
C HIS A 10 -34.65 25.69 -48.09
N PRO A 11 -33.89 25.48 -46.99
CA PRO A 11 -32.47 25.79 -47.04
C PRO A 11 -31.70 24.63 -47.66
N ALA A 12 -30.70 25.02 -48.43
CA ALA A 12 -29.78 24.21 -49.17
C ALA A 12 -28.91 23.30 -48.32
N ASP A 13 -28.48 22.19 -48.93
CA ASP A 13 -27.49 21.24 -48.44
C ASP A 13 -26.16 21.93 -48.16
N ASP A 14 -25.76 22.04 -46.87
CA ASP A 14 -24.41 22.37 -46.46
C ASP A 14 -23.59 21.05 -46.37
N GLU A 15 -22.63 20.92 -47.24
CA GLU A 15 -21.60 19.88 -47.20
C GLU A 15 -20.78 20.02 -45.90
N ILE A 16 -20.84 18.98 -45.06
CA ILE A 16 -19.97 18.87 -43.88
C ILE A 16 -18.61 18.37 -44.35
N GLY A 17 -17.64 19.28 -44.44
CA GLY A 17 -16.24 18.98 -44.59
C GLY A 17 -15.68 18.18 -43.37
N PRO A 18 -14.56 17.45 -43.53
CA PRO A 18 -14.03 16.61 -42.47
C PRO A 18 -13.62 17.47 -41.25
N GLY A 19 -14.42 17.39 -40.21
CA GLY A 19 -14.17 18.09 -38.97
C GLY A 19 -12.91 17.58 -38.29
N THR A 20 -11.94 18.46 -38.12
CA THR A 20 -10.78 18.31 -37.25
C THR A 20 -11.25 17.98 -35.86
N ALA A 21 -10.75 16.89 -35.29
CA ALA A 21 -11.03 16.50 -33.93
C ALA A 21 -10.66 17.66 -32.98
N PRO A 22 -11.45 17.95 -31.94
CA PRO A 22 -11.12 19.02 -31.00
C PRO A 22 -9.82 18.65 -30.30
N GLU A 23 -8.82 19.52 -30.41
CA GLU A 23 -7.62 19.45 -29.58
C GLU A 23 -8.03 19.45 -28.10
N PRO A 24 -7.38 18.62 -27.26
CA PRO A 24 -7.64 18.65 -25.84
C PRO A 24 -7.31 20.07 -25.33
N ALA A 25 -8.29 20.73 -24.77
CA ALA A 25 -8.17 22.08 -24.24
C ALA A 25 -6.93 22.18 -23.34
N SER A 26 -5.93 22.89 -23.84
CA SER A 26 -4.73 23.31 -23.10
C SER A 26 -5.18 24.13 -21.90
N GLN A 27 -5.28 23.48 -20.73
CA GLN A 27 -5.53 24.21 -19.49
C GLN A 27 -4.31 25.06 -19.17
N ARG A 28 -4.43 26.35 -19.40
CA ARG A 28 -3.44 27.36 -18.97
C ARG A 28 -3.23 27.20 -17.46
N ALA A 29 -1.97 26.98 -17.08
CA ALA A 29 -1.53 26.92 -15.69
C ALA A 29 -1.94 28.19 -14.94
N LYS A 30 -2.86 28.05 -13.99
CA LYS A 30 -3.14 29.10 -13.01
C LYS A 30 -2.02 29.16 -11.97
N THR A 31 -1.87 30.30 -11.33
CA THR A 31 -0.86 30.65 -10.32
C THR A 31 -0.58 29.58 -9.27
N PRO A 32 0.62 29.56 -8.63
CA PRO A 32 1.11 28.44 -7.80
C PRO A 32 0.24 28.00 -6.62
N SER A 33 -0.80 28.75 -6.27
CA SER A 33 -1.69 28.48 -5.13
C SER A 33 -2.84 27.50 -5.39
N ASP A 34 -3.09 27.09 -6.66
CA ASP A 34 -4.31 26.34 -7.01
C ASP A 34 -4.04 25.03 -7.77
N ARG A 35 -2.95 24.34 -7.47
CA ARG A 35 -2.64 23.05 -8.11
C ARG A 35 -3.43 21.91 -7.50
N VAL A 36 -4.74 22.03 -7.54
CA VAL A 36 -5.65 20.95 -7.13
C VAL A 36 -6.04 20.16 -8.37
N ILE A 37 -5.71 18.88 -8.40
CA ILE A 37 -6.16 17.98 -9.45
C ILE A 37 -7.06 16.93 -8.81
N ALA A 38 -8.28 16.82 -9.35
CA ALA A 38 -9.20 15.74 -9.02
C ALA A 38 -9.50 14.97 -10.31
N ILE A 39 -9.23 13.66 -10.31
CA ILE A 39 -9.51 12.77 -11.42
C ILE A 39 -10.51 11.73 -10.94
N GLY A 40 -11.67 11.65 -11.59
CA GLY A 40 -12.70 10.68 -11.28
C GLY A 40 -13.05 9.82 -12.48
N ARG A 41 -13.19 8.51 -12.28
CA ARG A 41 -13.71 7.52 -13.25
C ARG A 41 -13.03 7.56 -14.62
N ALA A 42 -11.72 7.83 -14.62
CA ALA A 42 -10.92 7.95 -15.84
C ALA A 42 -9.96 6.77 -16.01
N THR A 43 -9.65 6.45 -17.28
CA THR A 43 -8.55 5.56 -17.61
C THR A 43 -7.39 6.35 -18.20
N LEU A 44 -6.24 6.31 -17.54
CA LEU A 44 -5.01 6.97 -17.96
C LEU A 44 -3.98 5.91 -18.37
N ARG A 45 -3.36 6.06 -19.53
CA ARG A 45 -2.37 5.13 -20.05
C ARG A 45 -1.09 5.85 -20.42
N GLY A 46 0.05 5.34 -19.97
CA GLY A 46 1.37 5.86 -20.34
C GLY A 46 1.64 7.31 -19.91
N VAL A 47 0.89 7.85 -18.93
CA VAL A 47 1.04 9.23 -18.50
C VAL A 47 2.27 9.40 -17.64
N ASP A 48 3.09 10.41 -17.93
CA ASP A 48 4.28 10.76 -17.18
C ASP A 48 3.97 11.83 -16.10
N PHE A 49 3.95 11.42 -14.84
CA PHE A 49 3.73 12.28 -13.67
C PHE A 49 5.02 12.73 -12.99
N ARG A 50 6.22 12.36 -13.49
CA ARG A 50 7.51 12.67 -12.82
C ARG A 50 7.74 14.14 -12.58
N LYS A 51 7.28 15.00 -13.48
CA LYS A 51 7.43 16.47 -13.38
C LYS A 51 6.20 17.14 -12.80
N ALA A 52 5.17 16.37 -12.49
CA ALA A 52 3.95 16.94 -11.94
C ALA A 52 4.21 17.52 -10.54
N ARG A 53 3.57 18.65 -10.27
CA ARG A 53 3.60 19.31 -8.98
C ARG A 53 2.16 19.58 -8.58
N PHE A 54 1.74 18.92 -7.51
CA PHE A 54 0.38 19.04 -7.02
C PHE A 54 0.39 19.51 -5.57
N ASP A 55 -0.46 20.45 -5.25
CA ASP A 55 -0.76 20.79 -3.86
C ASP A 55 -1.80 19.81 -3.31
N LYS A 56 -2.74 19.41 -4.16
CA LYS A 56 -3.74 18.39 -3.85
C LYS A 56 -4.01 17.51 -5.07
N PHE A 57 -3.96 16.21 -4.89
CA PHE A 57 -4.27 15.23 -5.93
C PHE A 57 -5.26 14.21 -5.38
N THR A 58 -6.47 14.19 -5.90
CA THR A 58 -7.53 13.28 -5.48
C THR A 58 -7.91 12.36 -6.63
N LEU A 59 -8.00 11.06 -6.35
CA LEU A 59 -8.35 10.02 -7.32
C LEU A 59 -9.58 9.28 -6.86
N GLU A 60 -10.53 9.06 -7.76
CA GLU A 60 -11.77 8.35 -7.48
C GLU A 60 -12.11 7.40 -8.63
N GLY A 61 -12.00 6.09 -8.39
CA GLY A 61 -12.40 5.07 -9.37
C GLY A 61 -11.63 5.12 -10.69
N CYS A 62 -10.35 5.46 -10.64
CA CYS A 62 -9.50 5.59 -11.82
C CYS A 62 -8.77 4.28 -12.13
N LEU A 63 -8.47 4.05 -13.40
CA LEU A 63 -7.56 3.02 -13.87
C LEU A 63 -6.31 3.68 -14.47
N PHE A 64 -5.16 3.47 -13.85
CA PHE A 64 -3.85 3.88 -14.36
C PHE A 64 -3.13 2.65 -14.93
N VAL A 65 -2.68 2.74 -16.18
CA VAL A 65 -1.95 1.66 -16.84
C VAL A 65 -0.63 2.20 -17.38
N SER A 66 0.47 1.57 -16.99
CA SER A 66 1.83 1.92 -17.42
C SER A 66 2.19 3.39 -17.18
N CYS A 67 1.65 4.01 -16.11
CA CYS A 67 1.91 5.39 -15.77
C CYS A 67 3.19 5.52 -14.93
N ASP A 68 3.89 6.65 -15.10
CA ASP A 68 5.16 6.92 -14.45
C ASP A 68 5.00 7.95 -13.32
N PHE A 69 5.04 7.47 -12.08
CA PHE A 69 4.99 8.27 -10.86
C PHE A 69 6.34 8.38 -10.16
N ARG A 70 7.45 8.03 -10.83
CA ARG A 70 8.77 8.05 -10.23
C ARG A 70 9.13 9.43 -9.70
N ALA A 71 9.78 9.47 -8.54
CA ALA A 71 10.17 10.69 -7.86
C ALA A 71 9.02 11.70 -7.63
N LEU A 72 7.76 11.22 -7.65
CA LEU A 72 6.59 12.03 -7.31
C LEU A 72 6.76 12.56 -5.89
N ARG A 73 6.52 13.87 -5.72
CA ARG A 73 6.48 14.53 -4.41
C ARG A 73 5.18 15.28 -4.26
N LEU A 74 4.44 14.96 -3.20
CA LEU A 74 3.17 15.61 -2.88
C LEU A 74 3.33 16.49 -1.65
N ASP A 75 2.66 17.63 -1.65
CA ASP A 75 2.61 18.47 -0.46
C ASP A 75 1.84 17.70 0.63
N GLN A 76 2.53 17.51 1.76
CA GLN A 76 2.08 16.68 2.87
C GLN A 76 0.86 17.22 3.61
N ARG A 77 0.45 18.45 3.32
CA ARG A 77 -0.73 19.08 3.96
C ARG A 77 -2.04 18.49 3.46
N TYR A 78 -2.05 17.83 2.32
CA TYR A 78 -3.25 17.32 1.70
C TYR A 78 -3.21 15.81 1.57
N GLN A 79 -3.99 15.13 2.39
CA GLN A 79 -4.34 13.72 2.26
C GLN A 79 -5.80 13.63 1.83
N PRO A 80 -6.20 12.63 1.09
CA PRO A 80 -5.63 11.33 0.73
C PRO A 80 -5.54 11.11 -0.78
N LEU A 81 -4.35 10.88 -1.33
CA LEU A 81 -4.20 10.58 -2.75
C LEU A 81 -4.96 9.30 -3.17
N PHE A 82 -4.82 8.24 -2.39
CA PHE A 82 -5.32 6.91 -2.74
C PHE A 82 -6.56 6.48 -1.95
N ALA A 83 -7.12 7.31 -1.08
CA ALA A 83 -8.15 6.88 -0.13
C ALA A 83 -9.58 7.19 -0.57
N ALA A 84 -9.79 7.76 -1.75
CA ALA A 84 -11.13 8.05 -2.25
C ALA A 84 -11.85 6.77 -2.69
N ARG A 85 -13.17 6.78 -2.58
CA ARG A 85 -14.04 5.70 -3.07
C ARG A 85 -14.87 6.19 -4.25
N PRO A 86 -15.08 5.34 -5.27
CA PRO A 86 -14.57 3.97 -5.41
C PRO A 86 -13.05 3.88 -5.58
N ALA A 87 -12.51 2.69 -5.31
CA ALA A 87 -11.08 2.39 -5.36
C ALA A 87 -10.49 2.66 -6.74
N SER A 88 -9.25 3.15 -6.78
CA SER A 88 -8.48 3.27 -8.01
C SER A 88 -7.54 2.07 -8.19
N ILE A 89 -7.29 1.71 -9.45
CA ILE A 89 -6.42 0.60 -9.83
C ILE A 89 -5.19 1.16 -10.53
N PHE A 90 -4.01 0.72 -10.09
CA PHE A 90 -2.72 1.02 -10.70
C PHE A 90 -2.14 -0.29 -11.26
N ARG A 91 -1.97 -0.36 -12.58
CA ARG A 91 -1.42 -1.53 -13.27
C ARG A 91 -0.17 -1.16 -14.02
N ASP A 92 0.90 -1.94 -13.85
CA ASP A 92 2.20 -1.74 -14.50
C ASP A 92 2.77 -0.31 -14.27
N CYS A 93 2.42 0.32 -13.15
CA CYS A 93 2.83 1.68 -12.83
C CYS A 93 4.15 1.69 -12.03
N ARG A 94 4.91 2.79 -12.15
CA ARG A 94 6.20 2.95 -11.50
C ARG A 94 6.13 4.05 -10.45
N PHE A 95 6.47 3.68 -9.21
CA PHE A 95 6.56 4.60 -8.07
C PHE A 95 7.98 4.71 -7.51
N ASP A 96 8.99 4.30 -8.27
CA ASP A 96 10.38 4.25 -7.84
C ASP A 96 10.88 5.63 -7.40
N GLY A 97 11.48 5.72 -6.23
CA GLY A 97 11.98 6.97 -5.64
C GLY A 97 10.87 8.00 -5.31
N ALA A 98 9.59 7.62 -5.36
CA ALA A 98 8.50 8.52 -4.99
C ALA A 98 8.45 8.72 -3.47
N ASP A 99 8.17 9.96 -3.00
CA ASP A 99 7.89 10.23 -1.59
C ASP A 99 6.40 10.03 -1.30
N LEU A 100 6.07 8.84 -0.85
CA LEU A 100 4.72 8.42 -0.51
C LEU A 100 4.48 8.38 1.01
N ARG A 101 5.43 8.85 1.80
CA ARG A 101 5.27 9.00 3.25
C ARG A 101 4.03 9.85 3.53
N ARG A 102 3.28 9.52 4.56
CA ARG A 102 2.05 10.22 4.96
C ARG A 102 0.86 10.05 3.99
N LEU A 103 1.04 9.43 2.83
CA LEU A 103 -0.08 9.00 2.01
C LEU A 103 -0.65 7.70 2.57
N ARG A 104 -1.97 7.55 2.48
CA ARG A 104 -2.63 6.30 2.80
C ARG A 104 -3.00 5.61 1.50
N PRO A 105 -2.59 4.36 1.29
CA PRO A 105 -2.93 3.65 0.06
C PRO A 105 -4.45 3.43 -0.13
N GLY A 106 -5.26 3.60 0.93
CA GLY A 106 -6.71 3.48 0.86
C GLY A 106 -7.16 2.12 0.36
N GLU A 107 -8.25 2.09 -0.41
CA GLU A 107 -8.74 0.88 -1.09
C GLU A 107 -8.04 0.59 -2.42
N SER A 108 -7.02 1.36 -2.78
CA SER A 108 -6.33 1.19 -4.06
C SER A 108 -5.79 -0.22 -4.26
N ARG A 109 -5.82 -0.66 -5.52
CA ARG A 109 -5.24 -1.91 -5.97
C ARG A 109 -4.03 -1.63 -6.83
N PHE A 110 -2.90 -2.22 -6.47
CA PHE A 110 -1.64 -2.13 -7.20
C PHE A 110 -1.34 -3.49 -7.82
N GLU A 111 -1.23 -3.54 -9.15
CA GLU A 111 -0.95 -4.75 -9.93
C GLU A 111 0.35 -4.54 -10.72
N HIS A 112 1.35 -5.38 -10.51
CA HIS A 112 2.64 -5.34 -11.22
C HIS A 112 3.33 -3.97 -11.16
N CYS A 113 3.15 -3.24 -10.05
CA CYS A 113 3.76 -1.94 -9.83
C CYS A 113 5.15 -2.08 -9.19
N THR A 114 6.03 -1.08 -9.42
CA THR A 114 7.34 -1.02 -8.78
C THR A 114 7.42 0.11 -7.76
N PHE A 115 8.11 -0.17 -6.64
CA PHE A 115 8.34 0.73 -5.51
C PHE A 115 9.82 0.70 -5.09
N ASP A 116 10.73 0.71 -6.07
CA ASP A 116 12.17 0.67 -5.81
C ASP A 116 12.60 2.01 -5.18
N ASP A 117 13.22 1.95 -4.00
CA ASP A 117 13.63 3.13 -3.22
C ASP A 117 12.51 4.17 -2.96
N ALA A 118 11.26 3.74 -3.03
CA ALA A 118 10.13 4.59 -2.67
C ALA A 118 10.10 4.81 -1.15
N LEU A 119 9.86 6.06 -0.73
CA LEU A 119 9.76 6.41 0.68
C LEU A 119 8.36 6.06 1.19
N LEU A 120 8.22 4.95 1.91
CA LEU A 120 6.96 4.40 2.40
C LEU A 120 6.79 4.50 3.92
N ASP A 121 7.72 5.10 4.65
CA ASP A 121 7.70 5.12 6.12
C ASP A 121 6.36 5.62 6.67
N GLY A 122 5.77 4.84 7.54
CA GLY A 122 4.47 5.11 8.13
C GLY A 122 3.25 4.58 7.35
N TRP A 123 3.45 3.88 6.23
CA TRP A 123 2.34 3.27 5.48
C TRP A 123 1.61 2.22 6.31
N ARG A 124 0.28 2.29 6.24
CA ARG A 124 -0.64 1.28 6.76
C ARG A 124 -1.61 0.88 5.67
N SER A 125 -1.39 -0.29 5.08
CA SER A 125 -2.26 -0.80 4.01
C SER A 125 -3.48 -1.52 4.61
N GLU A 126 -4.32 -0.78 5.32
CA GLU A 126 -5.49 -1.33 6.00
C GLU A 126 -6.49 -2.00 5.04
N VAL A 127 -6.59 -1.49 3.82
CA VAL A 127 -7.56 -1.94 2.81
C VAL A 127 -6.98 -1.96 1.39
N ALA A 128 -5.67 -1.71 1.21
CA ALA A 128 -5.03 -1.76 -0.09
C ALA A 128 -4.69 -3.20 -0.49
N GLU A 129 -4.63 -3.44 -1.79
CA GLU A 129 -4.28 -4.71 -2.39
C GLU A 129 -3.01 -4.57 -3.22
N PHE A 130 -2.12 -5.58 -3.16
CA PHE A 130 -0.86 -5.61 -3.88
C PHE A 130 -0.65 -6.98 -4.52
N VAL A 131 -0.58 -7.02 -5.84
CA VAL A 131 -0.44 -8.27 -6.61
C VAL A 131 0.70 -8.12 -7.60
N GLY A 132 1.71 -8.99 -7.51
CA GLY A 132 2.85 -8.97 -8.41
C GLY A 132 3.71 -7.70 -8.32
N CYS A 133 3.64 -6.96 -7.22
CA CYS A 133 4.40 -5.73 -7.04
C CYS A 133 5.83 -6.01 -6.61
N ARG A 134 6.77 -5.14 -7.01
CA ARG A 134 8.15 -5.17 -6.55
C ARG A 134 8.40 -4.06 -5.54
N PHE A 135 9.09 -4.42 -4.47
CA PHE A 135 9.58 -3.52 -3.43
C PHE A 135 11.08 -3.73 -3.26
N ALA A 136 11.86 -2.66 -3.35
CA ALA A 136 13.30 -2.69 -3.11
C ALA A 136 13.73 -1.50 -2.27
N GLY A 137 14.90 -1.60 -1.61
CA GLY A 137 15.44 -0.58 -0.73
C GLY A 137 14.78 -0.54 0.65
N ALA A 138 14.96 0.55 1.38
CA ALA A 138 14.48 0.71 2.76
C ALA A 138 13.01 1.12 2.81
N LEU A 139 12.13 0.21 3.26
CA LEU A 139 10.70 0.47 3.34
C LEU A 139 10.30 1.28 4.59
N GLY A 140 11.09 1.18 5.67
CA GLY A 140 10.77 1.81 6.95
C GLY A 140 9.61 1.12 7.68
N ARG A 141 8.85 1.89 8.46
CA ARG A 141 7.73 1.38 9.28
C ARG A 141 6.48 1.17 8.44
N VAL A 142 6.40 0.05 7.74
CA VAL A 142 5.24 -0.30 6.90
C VAL A 142 4.46 -1.43 7.53
N ILE A 143 3.14 -1.35 7.48
CA ILE A 143 2.23 -2.42 7.90
C ILE A 143 1.37 -2.85 6.71
N PHE A 144 1.54 -4.09 6.28
CA PHE A 144 0.68 -4.73 5.29
C PHE A 144 -0.36 -5.59 6.00
N ASN A 145 -1.63 -5.41 5.63
CA ASN A 145 -2.76 -6.14 6.21
C ASN A 145 -3.41 -7.07 5.20
N GLY A 146 -3.55 -8.34 5.55
CA GLY A 146 -4.25 -9.33 4.72
C GLY A 146 -5.78 -9.27 4.80
N ARG A 147 -6.33 -8.39 5.67
CA ARG A 147 -7.78 -8.18 5.80
C ARG A 147 -8.09 -6.70 5.97
N PRO A 148 -9.26 -6.26 5.47
CA PRO A 148 -9.74 -4.91 5.75
C PRO A 148 -9.78 -4.64 7.25
N SER A 149 -9.22 -3.53 7.68
CA SER A 149 -9.06 -3.17 9.08
C SER A 149 -9.21 -1.66 9.31
N GLY A 150 -9.28 -1.28 10.57
CA GLY A 150 -9.39 0.12 10.98
C GLY A 150 -10.63 0.82 10.47
N ASN A 151 -10.61 2.14 10.49
CA ASN A 151 -11.71 2.96 9.97
C ASN A 151 -11.83 2.86 8.45
N ALA A 152 -10.72 2.65 7.75
CA ALA A 152 -10.71 2.45 6.30
C ALA A 152 -11.46 1.17 5.89
N GLY A 153 -11.47 0.14 6.74
CA GLY A 153 -12.18 -1.12 6.49
C GLY A 153 -13.69 -1.01 6.61
N ARG A 154 -14.22 0.07 7.16
CA ARG A 154 -15.68 0.24 7.28
C ARG A 154 -16.35 0.35 5.91
N GLY A 155 -17.35 -0.52 5.66
CA GLY A 155 -18.05 -0.59 4.38
C GLY A 155 -17.30 -1.30 3.26
N VAL A 156 -16.14 -1.89 3.53
CA VAL A 156 -15.47 -2.80 2.60
C VAL A 156 -16.08 -4.18 2.72
N LEU A 157 -16.63 -4.70 1.63
CA LEU A 157 -17.39 -5.96 1.63
C LEU A 157 -16.49 -7.21 1.55
N ARG A 158 -15.29 -7.07 0.99
CA ARG A 158 -14.36 -8.20 0.88
C ARG A 158 -13.80 -8.59 2.25
N LYS A 159 -13.62 -9.89 2.46
CA LYS A 159 -13.09 -10.45 3.72
C LYS A 159 -11.56 -10.44 3.79
N ARG A 160 -10.88 -10.31 2.64
CA ARG A 160 -9.42 -10.32 2.53
C ARG A 160 -8.98 -9.25 1.55
N ASN A 161 -7.81 -8.66 1.82
CA ASN A 161 -7.07 -7.89 0.85
C ASN A 161 -6.22 -8.88 0.05
N GLU A 162 -6.23 -8.78 -1.27
CA GLU A 162 -5.37 -9.60 -2.10
C GLU A 162 -3.93 -9.13 -1.97
N PHE A 163 -3.06 -10.04 -1.54
CA PHE A 163 -1.64 -9.79 -1.33
C PHE A 163 -0.87 -11.03 -1.76
N ALA A 164 -0.40 -11.04 -3.00
CA ALA A 164 0.19 -12.21 -3.62
C ALA A 164 1.27 -11.87 -4.64
N GLN A 165 2.26 -12.76 -4.79
CA GLN A 165 3.30 -12.66 -5.80
C GLN A 165 4.07 -11.33 -5.75
N ASN A 166 4.23 -10.76 -4.55
CA ASN A 166 5.02 -9.55 -4.39
C ASN A 166 6.49 -9.91 -4.15
N ASP A 167 7.38 -9.14 -4.77
CA ASP A 167 8.82 -9.33 -4.71
C ASP A 167 9.44 -8.37 -3.69
N PHE A 168 9.96 -8.93 -2.59
CA PHE A 168 10.69 -8.23 -1.54
C PHE A 168 12.15 -8.67 -1.43
N ARG A 169 12.68 -9.41 -2.40
CA ARG A 169 14.04 -9.98 -2.31
C ARG A 169 15.13 -8.94 -2.08
N GLU A 170 14.94 -7.73 -2.61
CA GLU A 170 15.86 -6.61 -2.48
C GLU A 170 15.38 -5.55 -1.48
N ALA A 171 14.30 -5.84 -0.74
CA ALA A 171 13.75 -4.91 0.26
C ALA A 171 14.42 -5.09 1.62
N ASP A 172 14.63 -3.95 2.30
CA ASP A 172 14.90 -3.94 3.73
C ASP A 172 13.58 -4.00 4.50
N LEU A 173 13.35 -5.14 5.15
CA LEU A 173 12.14 -5.41 5.93
C LEU A 173 12.28 -5.01 7.41
N ASP A 174 13.31 -4.26 7.80
CA ASP A 174 13.38 -3.71 9.14
C ASP A 174 12.12 -2.89 9.43
N GLN A 175 11.47 -3.20 10.54
CA GLN A 175 10.21 -2.56 10.97
C GLN A 175 9.01 -2.76 10.03
N VAL A 176 9.12 -3.60 8.98
CA VAL A 176 7.97 -4.02 8.17
C VAL A 176 7.18 -5.09 8.92
N ILE A 177 5.87 -4.96 8.91
CA ILE A 177 4.95 -5.89 9.56
C ILE A 177 3.97 -6.44 8.54
N PHE A 178 3.94 -7.75 8.40
CA PHE A 178 2.87 -8.45 7.70
C PHE A 178 1.91 -8.99 8.76
N THR A 179 0.61 -8.70 8.62
CA THR A 179 -0.39 -9.07 9.64
C THR A 179 -1.74 -9.42 9.03
N ALA A 180 -2.65 -9.91 9.86
CA ALA A 180 -4.02 -10.23 9.48
C ALA A 180 -4.13 -11.29 8.35
N GLY A 181 -3.27 -12.31 8.40
CA GLY A 181 -3.37 -13.49 7.56
C GLY A 181 -2.81 -13.33 6.14
N ILE A 182 -1.78 -12.48 5.94
CA ILE A 182 -0.98 -12.50 4.71
C ILE A 182 -0.27 -13.84 4.60
N ASP A 183 -0.37 -14.46 3.43
CA ASP A 183 0.39 -15.66 3.09
C ASP A 183 1.80 -15.27 2.64
N LEU A 184 2.80 -15.49 3.51
CA LEU A 184 4.20 -15.18 3.20
C LEU A 184 4.82 -16.20 2.23
N SER A 185 4.25 -17.39 2.10
CA SER A 185 4.72 -18.39 1.14
C SER A 185 4.40 -18.01 -0.31
N ALA A 186 3.41 -17.15 -0.51
CA ALA A 186 3.03 -16.58 -1.80
C ALA A 186 3.84 -15.34 -2.19
N GLN A 187 4.90 -14.98 -1.42
CA GLN A 187 5.75 -13.83 -1.68
C GLN A 187 7.20 -14.26 -1.92
N TRP A 188 7.97 -13.46 -2.67
CA TRP A 188 9.41 -13.61 -2.75
C TRP A 188 10.07 -12.74 -1.68
N LEU A 189 10.62 -13.37 -0.65
CA LEU A 189 11.19 -12.69 0.51
C LEU A 189 12.73 -12.65 0.43
N PRO A 190 13.38 -11.68 1.12
CA PRO A 190 14.85 -11.60 1.14
C PRO A 190 15.46 -12.81 1.81
N ALA A 191 16.75 -13.06 1.52
CA ALA A 191 17.50 -14.19 2.07
C ALA A 191 17.53 -14.17 3.61
N ALA A 192 17.54 -15.37 4.22
CA ALA A 192 17.27 -15.59 5.63
C ALA A 192 18.34 -15.08 6.61
N GLU A 193 19.56 -14.77 6.19
CA GLU A 193 20.67 -14.42 7.11
C GLU A 193 20.37 -13.21 8.01
N ARG A 194 19.68 -12.24 7.47
CA ARG A 194 19.29 -11.01 8.17
C ARG A 194 17.99 -11.14 8.94
N TYR A 195 17.13 -12.07 8.53
CA TYR A 195 15.78 -12.21 9.05
C TYR A 195 15.54 -13.59 9.65
N VAL A 196 14.69 -13.63 10.68
CA VAL A 196 14.12 -14.86 11.20
C VAL A 196 12.79 -15.11 10.51
N ARG A 197 12.64 -16.30 9.93
CA ARG A 197 11.35 -16.77 9.39
C ARG A 197 10.79 -17.85 10.30
N LEU A 198 9.62 -17.63 10.87
CA LEU A 198 8.96 -18.54 11.80
C LEU A 198 7.64 -19.04 11.20
N ASP A 199 7.58 -20.31 10.89
CA ASP A 199 6.34 -21.02 10.57
C ASP A 199 5.53 -21.33 11.83
N ARG A 200 4.28 -21.74 11.68
CA ARG A 200 3.42 -22.17 12.80
C ARG A 200 3.48 -21.19 13.99
N PHE A 201 3.47 -19.90 13.70
CA PHE A 201 3.77 -18.86 14.70
C PHE A 201 2.86 -18.90 15.94
N PRO A 202 1.53 -19.15 15.85
CA PRO A 202 0.68 -19.28 17.03
C PRO A 202 1.12 -20.42 17.96
N GLN A 203 1.54 -21.57 17.41
CA GLN A 203 2.02 -22.71 18.18
C GLN A 203 3.38 -22.39 18.86
N ARG A 204 4.25 -21.66 18.16
CA ARG A 204 5.52 -21.20 18.74
C ARG A 204 5.29 -20.25 19.92
N LEU A 205 4.35 -19.31 19.79
CA LEU A 205 3.96 -18.42 20.88
C LEU A 205 3.43 -19.19 22.10
N ALA A 206 2.52 -20.15 21.88
CA ALA A 206 1.93 -20.96 22.96
C ALA A 206 3.01 -21.77 23.69
N ARG A 207 3.93 -22.40 22.96
CA ARG A 207 5.05 -23.15 23.54
C ARG A 207 6.01 -22.26 24.32
N ALA A 208 6.41 -21.13 23.71
CA ALA A 208 7.29 -20.17 24.40
C ALA A 208 6.65 -19.65 25.69
N HIS A 209 5.35 -19.34 25.68
CA HIS A 209 4.61 -18.95 26.87
C HIS A 209 4.66 -20.03 27.97
N ALA A 210 4.41 -21.30 27.62
CA ALA A 210 4.43 -22.42 28.57
C ALA A 210 5.81 -22.61 29.23
N GLU A 211 6.91 -22.28 28.54
CA GLU A 211 8.26 -22.29 29.12
C GLU A 211 8.54 -21.05 29.97
N ILE A 212 8.15 -19.86 29.48
CA ILE A 212 8.41 -18.57 30.14
C ILE A 212 7.71 -18.47 31.50
N VAL A 213 6.50 -19.01 31.65
CA VAL A 213 5.78 -19.00 32.95
C VAL A 213 6.50 -19.76 34.06
N ARG A 214 7.47 -20.61 33.69
CA ARG A 214 8.30 -21.40 34.63
C ARG A 214 9.63 -20.71 34.98
N TRP A 215 9.90 -19.52 34.44
CA TRP A 215 11.14 -18.81 34.76
C TRP A 215 11.14 -18.34 36.20
N ASP A 216 12.26 -18.53 36.89
CA ASP A 216 12.40 -18.23 38.31
C ASP A 216 12.39 -16.71 38.58
N VAL A 217 13.06 -15.92 37.75
CA VAL A 217 13.17 -14.48 37.90
C VAL A 217 11.88 -13.81 37.52
N HIS A 218 11.14 -13.27 38.47
CA HIS A 218 9.81 -12.68 38.28
C HIS A 218 9.82 -11.53 37.27
N GLU A 219 10.76 -10.62 37.33
CA GLU A 219 10.87 -9.46 36.44
C GLU A 219 11.11 -9.89 34.98
N GLU A 220 12.04 -10.85 34.76
CA GLU A 220 12.30 -11.41 33.43
C GLU A 220 11.06 -12.12 32.86
N ARG A 221 10.34 -12.86 33.71
CA ARG A 221 9.10 -13.53 33.32
C ARG A 221 8.02 -12.55 32.88
N VAL A 222 7.79 -11.48 33.64
CA VAL A 222 6.83 -10.43 33.30
C VAL A 222 7.20 -9.75 31.99
N ALA A 223 8.45 -9.36 31.81
CA ALA A 223 8.93 -8.73 30.59
C ALA A 223 8.77 -9.67 29.37
N ALA A 224 9.10 -10.95 29.53
CA ALA A 224 8.97 -11.95 28.46
C ALA A 224 7.50 -12.20 28.05
N VAL A 225 6.59 -12.32 29.02
CA VAL A 225 5.15 -12.45 28.76
C VAL A 225 4.59 -11.22 28.05
N THR A 226 5.01 -10.03 28.47
CA THR A 226 4.63 -8.77 27.81
C THR A 226 5.09 -8.76 26.35
N MET A 227 6.35 -9.13 26.10
CA MET A 227 6.89 -9.25 24.74
C MET A 227 6.10 -10.25 23.89
N LEU A 228 5.74 -11.43 24.42
CA LEU A 228 4.92 -12.39 23.65
C LEU A 228 3.54 -11.81 23.30
N ARG A 229 2.91 -11.05 24.21
CA ARG A 229 1.62 -10.41 23.93
C ARG A 229 1.74 -9.33 22.84
N GLU A 230 2.82 -8.55 22.87
CA GLU A 230 3.11 -7.58 21.82
C GLU A 230 3.32 -8.24 20.47
N LEU A 231 4.09 -9.35 20.41
CA LEU A 231 4.29 -10.13 19.20
C LEU A 231 2.98 -10.73 18.69
N ALA A 232 2.14 -11.30 19.57
CA ALA A 232 0.83 -11.82 19.22
C ALA A 232 -0.10 -10.75 18.63
N THR A 233 -0.04 -9.55 19.16
CA THR A 233 -0.82 -8.40 18.67
C THR A 233 -0.29 -7.91 17.33
N ARG A 234 1.03 -7.75 17.22
CA ARG A 234 1.72 -7.27 16.01
C ARG A 234 1.49 -8.17 14.83
N TYR A 235 1.59 -9.49 15.03
CA TYR A 235 1.47 -10.51 14.00
C TYR A 235 0.13 -11.27 14.09
N ARG A 236 -0.92 -10.53 14.41
CA ARG A 236 -2.26 -11.10 14.57
C ARG A 236 -2.68 -11.92 13.34
N GLU A 237 -3.19 -13.12 13.56
CA GLU A 237 -3.69 -14.05 12.55
C GLU A 237 -2.64 -14.54 11.53
N GLN A 238 -1.34 -14.28 11.80
CA GLN A 238 -0.26 -14.77 10.95
C GLN A 238 0.08 -16.23 11.28
N ARG A 239 0.18 -17.04 10.23
CA ARG A 239 0.69 -18.41 10.32
C ARG A 239 2.21 -18.45 10.27
N GLU A 240 2.80 -17.57 9.47
CA GLU A 240 4.24 -17.35 9.33
C GLU A 240 4.57 -15.90 9.62
N VAL A 241 5.75 -15.68 10.18
CA VAL A 241 6.29 -14.36 10.47
C VAL A 241 7.69 -14.26 9.91
N ILE A 242 8.02 -13.14 9.31
CA ILE A 242 9.38 -12.71 9.03
C ILE A 242 9.68 -11.48 9.91
N ALA A 243 10.79 -11.54 10.62
CA ALA A 243 11.20 -10.46 11.51
C ALA A 243 12.70 -10.24 11.43
N SER A 244 13.14 -8.99 11.56
CA SER A 244 14.55 -8.68 11.69
C SER A 244 15.11 -9.18 13.02
N ARG A 245 16.33 -9.71 13.00
CA ARG A 245 17.10 -10.03 14.22
C ARG A 245 17.62 -8.74 14.85
N MET A 246 16.73 -7.87 15.28
CA MET A 246 17.15 -6.64 15.96
C MET A 246 17.89 -6.99 17.25
N ALA A 247 19.09 -6.45 17.38
CA ALA A 247 19.81 -6.51 18.64
C ALA A 247 19.14 -5.56 19.65
N ALA A 248 18.54 -6.10 20.69
CA ALA A 248 18.18 -5.29 21.84
C ALA A 248 19.44 -4.84 22.58
N THR A 249 19.36 -3.70 23.23
CA THR A 249 20.42 -3.17 24.08
C THR A 249 19.99 -3.15 25.54
N GLY A 250 20.95 -3.26 26.47
CA GLY A 250 20.69 -3.16 27.90
C GLY A 250 20.07 -4.42 28.54
N ALA A 251 19.41 -4.26 29.68
CA ALA A 251 18.82 -5.38 30.44
C ALA A 251 17.70 -6.11 29.67
N ALA A 252 16.94 -5.39 28.85
CA ALA A 252 15.92 -5.96 27.98
C ALA A 252 16.51 -6.92 26.91
N ALA A 253 17.77 -6.73 26.51
CA ALA A 253 18.44 -7.56 25.50
C ALA A 253 18.49 -9.03 25.90
N ARG A 254 18.78 -9.32 27.17
CA ARG A 254 18.87 -10.70 27.67
C ARG A 254 17.52 -11.40 27.56
N VAL A 255 16.45 -10.76 27.99
CA VAL A 255 15.09 -11.32 27.93
C VAL A 255 14.67 -11.52 26.47
N GLN A 256 14.90 -10.53 25.63
CA GLN A 256 14.58 -10.59 24.20
C GLN A 256 15.32 -11.75 23.50
N THR A 257 16.63 -11.88 23.73
CA THR A 257 17.42 -12.98 23.15
C THR A 257 16.87 -14.35 23.58
N ARG A 258 16.54 -14.52 24.87
CA ARG A 258 15.95 -15.76 25.37
C ARG A 258 14.60 -16.07 24.75
N VAL A 259 13.73 -15.05 24.62
CA VAL A 259 12.41 -15.21 23.97
C VAL A 259 12.54 -15.63 22.51
N TRP A 260 13.42 -14.93 21.74
CA TRP A 260 13.66 -15.30 20.34
C TRP A 260 14.23 -16.74 20.23
N ALA A 261 15.16 -17.13 21.08
CA ALA A 261 15.68 -18.48 21.08
C ALA A 261 14.60 -19.54 21.32
N LEU A 262 13.59 -19.24 22.16
CA LEU A 262 12.42 -20.12 22.33
C LEU A 262 11.53 -20.20 21.10
N LEU A 263 11.30 -19.07 20.44
CA LEU A 263 10.49 -19.01 19.23
C LEU A 263 11.15 -19.71 18.04
N GLU A 264 12.49 -19.65 17.93
CA GLU A 264 13.26 -20.28 16.84
C GLU A 264 13.39 -21.79 16.98
N ARG A 265 13.27 -22.36 18.18
CA ARG A 265 13.35 -23.82 18.36
C ARG A 265 12.38 -24.56 17.46
N ALA A 266 12.85 -25.65 16.84
CA ALA A 266 12.00 -26.48 15.99
C ALA A 266 10.74 -26.92 16.73
N ILE A 267 9.61 -26.93 16.04
CA ILE A 267 8.37 -27.53 16.51
C ILE A 267 8.32 -28.94 15.89
N ALA A 268 8.28 -29.94 16.76
CA ALA A 268 8.06 -31.32 16.33
C ALA A 268 6.71 -31.46 15.64
#